data_a52f136ff37f5d54362282e8031ff794
#
_entry.id   a52f136ff37f5d54362282e8031ff794
#
_cell.length_a   1.000
_cell.length_b   1.000
_cell.length_c   1.000
_cell.angle_alpha   90.00
_cell.angle_beta   90.00
_cell.angle_gamma   90.00
#
_symmetry.space_group_name_H-M   'P 1'
#
loop_
_entity.id
_entity.type
_entity.pdbx_description
1 polymer ?
#
loop_
_entity_poly.entity_id
_entity_poly.type
_entity_poly.pdbx_seq_one_letter_code
_entity_poly.pdbx_strand_id
1 'polypeptide(L)'
;MLAQSLLIPSVTFVREEDAEGNKYLKAAGPLHHLADPQLNVQITDGEKTDLFPVFQQKAENYGEYSEYMTRHGCACCSLTTLLAAYVPQCKNYRPEDTIVRVERKLFPEEGEKNYRKPMARQMPVSLYGISRILTHYGIGNRYVGAFEDQTAITAIRRHLLAGKVVVIETSRRKRQKGKVVRRFDKRFAGSYHTMILLGMAENGQVIFTDSATRSWSGERQRLKWAALPELIDYMFPQKNVKDTHVYFSRRKNTGGYILLER
;
A
#
# COMPACT_ATOMS: atom_id res chain seq x y z
N MET A 1 -7.61 29.86 21.85
CA MET A 1 -8.17 29.35 20.57
C MET A 1 -8.09 27.83 20.64
N LEU A 2 -9.22 27.17 20.84
CA LEU A 2 -9.33 25.71 20.76
C LEU A 2 -9.11 25.33 19.30
N ALA A 3 -8.04 24.59 19.02
CA ALA A 3 -7.84 24.00 17.71
C ALA A 3 -9.02 23.06 17.45
N GLN A 4 -9.90 23.46 16.53
CA GLN A 4 -10.87 22.55 15.95
C GLN A 4 -10.05 21.37 15.39
N SER A 5 -10.16 20.20 16.02
CA SER A 5 -9.65 18.97 15.42
C SER A 5 -10.44 18.81 14.13
N LEU A 6 -9.80 19.09 13.00
CA LEU A 6 -10.36 18.82 11.69
C LEU A 6 -10.72 17.34 11.67
N LEU A 7 -12.00 17.06 11.64
CA LEU A 7 -12.50 15.68 11.52
C LEU A 7 -11.92 15.10 10.22
N ILE A 8 -11.12 14.04 10.36
CA ILE A 8 -10.57 13.35 9.20
C ILE A 8 -11.73 12.75 8.42
N PRO A 9 -11.90 13.09 7.13
CA PRO A 9 -13.00 12.57 6.33
C PRO A 9 -12.92 11.05 6.24
N SER A 10 -14.11 10.43 6.19
CA SER A 10 -14.24 8.98 6.12
C SER A 10 -15.12 8.58 4.95
N VAL A 11 -14.74 7.49 4.29
CA VAL A 11 -15.58 6.78 3.33
C VAL A 11 -15.83 5.37 3.85
N THR A 12 -17.03 4.86 3.66
CA THR A 12 -17.45 3.57 4.20
C THR A 12 -17.81 2.62 3.07
N PHE A 13 -17.32 1.41 3.16
CA PHE A 13 -17.69 0.27 2.34
C PHE A 13 -18.27 -0.83 3.21
N VAL A 14 -19.20 -1.58 2.64
CA VAL A 14 -19.70 -2.83 3.20
C VAL A 14 -19.22 -3.97 2.30
N ARG A 15 -18.84 -5.10 2.88
CA ARG A 15 -18.61 -6.33 2.15
C ARG A 15 -19.94 -7.03 1.95
N GLU A 16 -20.32 -7.21 0.71
CA GLU A 16 -21.46 -8.03 0.32
C GLU A 16 -20.94 -9.34 -0.26
N GLU A 17 -21.58 -10.46 0.09
CA GLU A 17 -21.22 -11.80 -0.35
C GLU A 17 -22.22 -12.27 -1.41
N ASP A 18 -21.69 -12.79 -2.54
CA ASP A 18 -22.53 -13.41 -3.58
C ASP A 18 -22.88 -14.88 -3.25
N ALA A 19 -23.66 -15.52 -4.11
CA ALA A 19 -24.07 -16.91 -3.92
C ALA A 19 -22.91 -17.92 -3.96
N GLU A 20 -21.79 -17.53 -4.55
CA GLU A 20 -20.55 -18.31 -4.64
C GLU A 20 -19.61 -18.08 -3.45
N GLY A 21 -19.96 -17.19 -2.51
CA GLY A 21 -19.16 -16.84 -1.35
C GLY A 21 -18.06 -15.81 -1.64
N ASN A 22 -18.12 -15.12 -2.78
CA ASN A 22 -17.17 -14.04 -3.09
C ASN A 22 -17.62 -12.75 -2.42
N LYS A 23 -16.67 -12.04 -1.82
CA LYS A 23 -16.91 -10.78 -1.12
C LYS A 23 -16.54 -9.58 -1.97
N TYR A 24 -17.48 -8.67 -2.14
CA TYR A 24 -17.32 -7.43 -2.90
C TYR A 24 -17.47 -6.21 -2.01
N LEU A 25 -16.72 -5.14 -2.31
CA LEU A 25 -16.85 -3.86 -1.64
C LEU A 25 -17.89 -3.00 -2.34
N LYS A 26 -18.94 -2.63 -1.59
CA LYS A 26 -19.97 -1.68 -2.01
C LYS A 26 -19.89 -0.43 -1.15
N ALA A 27 -19.91 0.74 -1.78
CA ALA A 27 -19.93 1.99 -1.06
C ALA A 27 -21.25 2.12 -0.26
N ALA A 28 -21.13 2.37 1.04
CA ALA A 28 -22.28 2.56 1.94
C ALA A 28 -22.83 3.99 1.94
N GLY A 29 -22.22 4.89 1.17
CA GLY A 29 -22.61 6.29 1.04
C GLY A 29 -21.79 7.01 -0.04
N PRO A 30 -21.95 8.33 -0.16
CA PRO A 30 -21.24 9.09 -1.15
C PRO A 30 -19.73 9.08 -0.91
N LEU A 31 -18.96 9.01 -2.00
CA LEU A 31 -17.50 9.00 -2.00
C LEU A 31 -16.98 10.45 -2.11
N HIS A 32 -16.97 11.15 -0.99
CA HIS A 32 -16.44 12.52 -0.91
C HIS A 32 -15.01 12.54 -0.35
N HIS A 33 -14.32 13.67 -0.51
CA HIS A 33 -13.01 13.94 0.10
C HIS A 33 -11.88 12.98 -0.29
N LEU A 34 -12.00 12.29 -1.43
CA LEU A 34 -11.01 11.31 -1.87
C LEU A 34 -9.60 11.92 -2.11
N ALA A 35 -9.52 13.23 -2.30
CA ALA A 35 -8.26 13.95 -2.55
C ALA A 35 -7.61 14.55 -1.29
N ASP A 36 -8.26 14.44 -0.14
CA ASP A 36 -7.75 15.03 1.09
C ASP A 36 -6.40 14.41 1.51
N PRO A 37 -5.53 15.15 2.22
CA PRO A 37 -4.22 14.66 2.63
C PRO A 37 -4.26 13.41 3.50
N GLN A 38 -5.35 13.23 4.26
CA GLN A 38 -5.67 12.03 5.01
C GLN A 38 -7.14 11.67 4.80
N LEU A 39 -7.39 10.39 4.55
CA LEU A 39 -8.73 9.82 4.37
C LEU A 39 -8.82 8.53 5.21
N ASN A 40 -9.89 8.37 5.96
CA ASN A 40 -10.22 7.12 6.61
C ASN A 40 -11.11 6.26 5.71
N VAL A 41 -10.68 5.03 5.43
CA VAL A 41 -11.50 4.04 4.71
C VAL A 41 -11.98 3.02 5.73
N GLN A 42 -13.28 2.99 5.95
CA GLN A 42 -13.93 1.99 6.81
C GLN A 42 -14.48 0.86 5.95
N ILE A 43 -14.19 -0.38 6.34
CA ILE A 43 -14.72 -1.56 5.67
C ILE A 43 -15.41 -2.41 6.70
N THR A 44 -16.73 -2.58 6.56
CA THR A 44 -17.56 -3.41 7.43
C THR A 44 -17.79 -4.77 6.78
N ASP A 45 -17.55 -5.85 7.52
CA ASP A 45 -17.79 -7.24 7.15
C ASP A 45 -18.57 -7.90 8.30
N GLY A 46 -19.89 -7.99 8.18
CA GLY A 46 -20.77 -8.35 9.28
C GLY A 46 -20.67 -7.34 10.44
N GLU A 47 -20.34 -7.82 11.63
CA GLU A 47 -20.18 -6.99 12.84
C GLU A 47 -18.79 -6.34 12.94
N LYS A 48 -17.84 -6.77 12.14
CA LYS A 48 -16.46 -6.28 12.17
C LYS A 48 -16.30 -5.09 11.26
N THR A 49 -15.65 -4.03 11.77
CA THR A 49 -15.23 -2.87 10.97
C THR A 49 -13.72 -2.68 11.09
N ASP A 50 -13.03 -2.75 9.96
CA ASP A 50 -11.62 -2.39 9.84
C ASP A 50 -11.51 -0.93 9.38
N LEU A 51 -10.61 -0.16 9.99
CA LEU A 51 -10.34 1.24 9.67
C LEU A 51 -8.95 1.37 9.06
N PHE A 52 -8.88 1.80 7.82
CA PHE A 52 -7.63 2.03 7.08
C PHE A 52 -7.40 3.54 6.93
N PRO A 53 -6.56 4.18 7.75
CA PRO A 53 -6.16 5.55 7.52
C PRO A 53 -5.20 5.63 6.33
N VAL A 54 -5.56 6.38 5.30
CA VAL A 54 -4.78 6.55 4.08
C VAL A 54 -4.12 7.92 4.08
N PHE A 55 -2.80 7.95 4.01
CA PHE A 55 -2.00 9.16 4.10
C PHE A 55 -1.44 9.58 2.74
N GLN A 56 -1.33 10.90 2.53
CA GLN A 56 -0.59 11.46 1.41
C GLN A 56 0.91 11.50 1.74
N GLN A 57 1.76 10.83 0.95
CA GLN A 57 3.20 10.81 1.20
C GLN A 57 3.89 12.17 1.08
N LYS A 58 3.31 13.11 0.33
CA LYS A 58 3.82 14.47 0.15
C LYS A 58 2.96 15.46 0.93
N ALA A 59 2.76 15.23 2.21
CA ALA A 59 2.18 16.22 3.12
C ALA A 59 3.31 17.04 3.74
N GLU A 60 3.05 18.31 3.99
CA GLU A 60 4.06 19.24 4.52
C GLU A 60 4.43 18.99 6.00
N ASN A 61 3.80 18.02 6.64
CA ASN A 61 3.77 17.86 8.10
C ASN A 61 4.46 16.61 8.65
N TYR A 62 5.50 16.08 7.99
CA TYR A 62 6.27 14.94 8.51
C TYR A 62 7.57 15.35 9.22
N GLY A 63 7.70 16.63 9.62
CA GLY A 63 8.85 17.14 10.33
C GLY A 63 10.16 16.87 9.57
N GLU A 64 11.16 16.36 10.28
CA GLU A 64 12.46 15.98 9.70
C GLU A 64 12.38 14.91 8.61
N TYR A 65 11.29 14.13 8.54
CA TYR A 65 11.09 13.08 7.55
C TYR A 65 10.39 13.56 6.28
N SER A 66 10.03 14.84 6.15
CA SER A 66 9.24 15.34 5.01
C SER A 66 9.91 15.11 3.65
N GLU A 67 11.22 15.25 3.54
CA GLU A 67 11.94 14.95 2.30
C GLU A 67 11.97 13.45 2.00
N TYR A 68 12.24 12.61 3.02
CA TYR A 68 12.18 11.15 2.90
C TYR A 68 10.79 10.70 2.45
N MET A 69 9.74 11.19 3.10
CA MET A 69 8.36 10.87 2.76
C MET A 69 8.00 11.28 1.34
N THR A 70 8.42 12.46 0.89
CA THR A 70 8.21 12.91 -0.50
C THR A 70 8.82 11.95 -1.52
N ARG A 71 9.99 11.37 -1.23
CA ARG A 71 10.73 10.50 -2.15
C ARG A 71 10.36 9.02 -2.03
N HIS A 72 10.09 8.56 -0.81
CA HIS A 72 10.03 7.15 -0.45
C HIS A 72 8.83 6.78 0.42
N GLY A 73 7.97 7.73 0.75
CA GLY A 73 6.91 7.58 1.73
C GLY A 73 5.79 6.60 1.37
N CYS A 74 5.67 6.14 0.12
CA CYS A 74 4.58 5.23 -0.27
C CYS A 74 4.59 3.91 0.53
N ALA A 75 5.77 3.31 0.72
CA ALA A 75 5.92 2.10 1.52
C ALA A 75 5.59 2.36 2.99
N CYS A 76 6.11 3.48 3.54
CA CYS A 76 5.83 3.89 4.92
C CYS A 76 4.34 4.18 5.15
N CYS A 77 3.67 4.94 4.26
CA CYS A 77 2.23 5.19 4.32
C CYS A 77 1.43 3.87 4.30
N SER A 78 1.74 2.96 3.38
CA SER A 78 1.07 1.67 3.28
C SER A 78 1.28 0.83 4.55
N LEU A 79 2.50 0.77 5.07
CA LEU A 79 2.79 0.07 6.31
C LEU A 79 2.03 0.67 7.49
N THR A 80 2.03 2.02 7.63
CA THR A 80 1.28 2.72 8.69
C THR A 80 -0.21 2.41 8.60
N THR A 81 -0.79 2.44 7.40
CA THR A 81 -2.20 2.09 7.16
C THR A 81 -2.52 0.68 7.68
N LEU A 82 -1.69 -0.31 7.38
CA LEU A 82 -1.91 -1.70 7.81
C LEU A 82 -1.72 -1.87 9.31
N LEU A 83 -0.68 -1.26 9.90
CA LEU A 83 -0.45 -1.32 11.33
C LEU A 83 -1.59 -0.65 12.10
N ALA A 84 -2.06 0.51 11.65
CA ALA A 84 -3.17 1.21 12.27
C ALA A 84 -4.48 0.42 12.18
N ALA A 85 -4.71 -0.29 11.07
CA ALA A 85 -5.92 -1.10 10.87
C ALA A 85 -5.92 -2.39 11.72
N TYR A 86 -4.76 -3.01 11.94
CA TYR A 86 -4.71 -4.37 12.46
C TYR A 86 -4.00 -4.51 13.81
N VAL A 87 -3.28 -3.49 14.28
CA VAL A 87 -2.48 -3.53 15.49
C VAL A 87 -2.97 -2.47 16.47
N PRO A 88 -3.69 -2.83 17.55
CA PRO A 88 -4.35 -1.87 18.44
C PRO A 88 -3.43 -0.78 18.97
N GLN A 89 -2.20 -1.13 19.36
CA GLN A 89 -1.20 -0.16 19.86
C GLN A 89 -0.69 0.81 18.77
N CYS A 90 -0.91 0.51 17.50
CA CYS A 90 -0.53 1.35 16.36
C CYS A 90 -1.70 2.16 15.78
N LYS A 91 -2.91 2.05 16.35
CA LYS A 91 -4.15 2.66 15.83
C LYS A 91 -4.01 4.15 15.48
N ASN A 92 -3.22 4.88 16.27
CA ASN A 92 -3.02 6.33 16.10
C ASN A 92 -1.66 6.66 15.48
N TYR A 93 -0.94 5.69 14.92
CA TYR A 93 0.34 5.95 14.28
C TYR A 93 0.16 6.79 13.03
N ARG A 94 1.07 7.71 12.86
CA ARG A 94 1.32 8.45 11.63
C ARG A 94 2.55 7.85 10.94
N PRO A 95 2.80 8.17 9.66
CA PRO A 95 3.97 7.65 8.96
C PRO A 95 5.30 7.91 9.67
N GLU A 96 5.49 9.07 10.29
CA GLU A 96 6.70 9.38 11.08
C GLU A 96 6.83 8.49 12.32
N ASP A 97 5.73 8.14 12.99
CA ASP A 97 5.78 7.18 14.12
C ASP A 97 6.22 5.79 13.62
N THR A 98 5.76 5.38 12.45
CA THR A 98 6.17 4.11 11.84
C THR A 98 7.67 4.09 11.56
N ILE A 99 8.24 5.17 11.04
CA ILE A 99 9.70 5.27 10.85
C ILE A 99 10.42 5.12 12.19
N VAL A 100 10.06 5.94 13.18
CA VAL A 100 10.79 6.03 14.45
C VAL A 100 10.60 4.79 15.31
N ARG A 101 9.35 4.32 15.44
CA ARG A 101 8.98 3.28 16.42
C ARG A 101 9.02 1.87 15.85
N VAL A 102 8.98 1.73 14.53
CA VAL A 102 8.90 0.43 13.87
C VAL A 102 10.13 0.16 13.02
N GLU A 103 10.33 0.91 11.94
CA GLU A 103 11.38 0.61 10.96
C GLU A 103 12.79 0.68 11.56
N ARG A 104 13.06 1.69 12.38
CA ARG A 104 14.37 1.85 13.03
C ARG A 104 14.60 0.87 14.19
N LYS A 105 13.54 0.46 14.87
CA LYS A 105 13.65 -0.43 16.05
C LYS A 105 13.68 -1.90 15.68
N LEU A 106 12.86 -2.33 14.71
CA LEU A 106 12.80 -3.74 14.31
C LEU A 106 14.00 -4.20 13.50
N PHE A 107 14.63 -3.28 12.79
CA PHE A 107 15.83 -3.56 12.01
C PHE A 107 16.95 -2.62 12.43
N PRO A 108 17.47 -2.73 13.69
CA PRO A 108 18.35 -1.74 14.26
C PRO A 108 19.62 -1.50 13.45
N GLU A 109 20.17 -2.55 12.83
CA GLU A 109 21.37 -2.42 12.01
C GLU A 109 21.06 -1.77 10.65
N GLU A 110 20.13 -2.34 9.89
CA GLU A 110 19.78 -1.83 8.56
C GLU A 110 19.00 -0.53 8.64
N GLY A 111 18.08 -0.39 9.61
CA GLY A 111 17.27 0.80 9.80
C GLY A 111 18.12 1.99 10.20
N GLU A 112 18.93 1.88 11.25
CA GLU A 112 19.85 2.95 11.67
C GLU A 112 20.86 3.27 10.56
N LYS A 113 21.42 2.26 9.90
CA LYS A 113 22.32 2.46 8.76
C LYS A 113 21.63 3.17 7.59
N ASN A 114 20.36 2.88 7.34
CA ASN A 114 19.58 3.55 6.29
C ASN A 114 19.32 5.01 6.65
N TYR A 115 18.81 5.28 7.85
CA TYR A 115 18.40 6.62 8.29
C TYR A 115 19.57 7.54 8.70
N ARG A 116 20.76 7.01 8.94
CA ARG A 116 22.00 7.81 9.09
C ARG A 116 22.59 8.28 7.77
N LYS A 117 22.16 7.74 6.63
CA LYS A 117 22.62 8.22 5.33
C LYS A 117 22.06 9.60 5.02
N PRO A 118 22.75 10.41 4.20
CA PRO A 118 22.13 11.58 3.60
C PRO A 118 20.81 11.20 2.95
N MET A 119 19.79 12.01 3.14
CA MET A 119 18.41 11.71 2.75
C MET A 119 18.27 11.26 1.30
N ALA A 120 19.04 11.85 0.40
CA ALA A 120 19.07 11.44 -1.02
C ALA A 120 19.55 9.99 -1.26
N ARG A 121 20.19 9.35 -0.25
CA ARG A 121 20.68 7.96 -0.30
C ARG A 121 19.89 7.00 0.58
N GLN A 122 18.91 7.49 1.32
CA GLN A 122 18.00 6.64 2.07
C GLN A 122 17.11 5.84 1.11
N MET A 123 16.71 4.66 1.53
CA MET A 123 15.89 3.74 0.74
C MET A 123 14.57 3.47 1.46
N PRO A 124 13.49 3.21 0.73
CA PRO A 124 12.22 2.79 1.33
C PRO A 124 12.30 1.39 1.89
N VAL A 125 11.40 1.07 2.81
CA VAL A 125 11.15 -0.32 3.21
C VAL A 125 10.67 -1.11 1.99
N SER A 126 11.24 -2.30 1.78
CA SER A 126 10.85 -3.21 0.71
C SER A 126 9.55 -3.95 1.04
N LEU A 127 8.92 -4.59 0.07
CA LEU A 127 7.79 -5.49 0.34
C LEU A 127 8.19 -6.64 1.28
N TYR A 128 9.41 -7.18 1.15
CA TYR A 128 9.92 -8.16 2.10
C TYR A 128 10.02 -7.57 3.52
N GLY A 129 10.56 -6.36 3.65
CA GLY A 129 10.63 -5.64 4.93
C GLY A 129 9.25 -5.42 5.53
N ILE A 130 8.27 -4.96 4.73
CA ILE A 130 6.86 -4.83 5.15
C ILE A 130 6.32 -6.18 5.65
N SER A 131 6.51 -7.26 4.89
CA SER A 131 6.08 -8.60 5.28
C SER A 131 6.67 -9.03 6.63
N ARG A 132 7.96 -8.80 6.86
CA ARG A 132 8.62 -9.13 8.14
C ARG A 132 8.10 -8.30 9.30
N ILE A 133 7.83 -7.01 9.08
CA ILE A 133 7.22 -6.14 10.09
C ILE A 133 5.81 -6.65 10.45
N LEU A 134 4.98 -6.93 9.45
CA LEU A 134 3.64 -7.46 9.66
C LEU A 134 3.67 -8.78 10.46
N THR A 135 4.58 -9.70 10.13
CA THR A 135 4.78 -10.94 10.88
C THR A 135 5.18 -10.68 12.34
N HIS A 136 6.07 -9.71 12.58
CA HIS A 136 6.47 -9.34 13.95
C HIS A 136 5.28 -8.86 14.79
N TYR A 137 4.32 -8.16 14.18
CA TYR A 137 3.09 -7.73 14.85
C TYR A 137 1.96 -8.77 14.86
N GLY A 138 2.27 -10.02 14.52
CA GLY A 138 1.30 -11.11 14.53
C GLY A 138 0.29 -11.09 13.37
N ILE A 139 0.56 -10.29 12.33
CA ILE A 139 -0.27 -10.25 11.12
C ILE A 139 0.24 -11.33 10.16
N GLY A 140 -0.53 -12.43 10.01
CA GLY A 140 -0.25 -13.48 9.05
C GLY A 140 -0.20 -12.91 7.63
N ASN A 141 0.86 -13.25 6.91
CA ASN A 141 1.02 -12.78 5.54
C ASN A 141 2.02 -13.65 4.75
N ARG A 142 1.93 -13.59 3.43
CA ARG A 142 2.84 -14.26 2.52
C ARG A 142 3.38 -13.30 1.45
N TYR A 143 4.68 -13.05 1.47
CA TYR A 143 5.37 -12.31 0.42
C TYR A 143 5.65 -13.22 -0.79
N VAL A 144 5.33 -12.73 -1.98
CA VAL A 144 5.59 -13.37 -3.28
C VAL A 144 6.43 -12.42 -4.13
N GLY A 145 7.74 -12.66 -4.19
CA GLY A 145 8.67 -11.81 -4.96
C GLY A 145 8.66 -12.13 -6.45
N ALA A 146 8.76 -13.40 -6.82
CA ALA A 146 8.71 -13.86 -8.20
C ALA A 146 7.29 -14.36 -8.54
N PHE A 147 6.78 -13.97 -9.71
CA PHE A 147 5.46 -14.38 -10.16
C PHE A 147 5.36 -14.34 -11.69
N GLU A 148 4.41 -15.10 -12.22
CA GLU A 148 3.89 -14.98 -13.58
C GLU A 148 2.55 -14.23 -13.54
N ASP A 149 2.26 -13.43 -14.56
CA ASP A 149 1.13 -12.50 -14.56
C ASP A 149 -0.21 -13.21 -14.31
N GLN A 150 -0.50 -14.31 -15.02
CA GLN A 150 -1.75 -15.04 -14.86
C GLN A 150 -1.88 -15.68 -13.47
N THR A 151 -0.79 -16.22 -12.94
CA THR A 151 -0.76 -16.78 -11.58
C THR A 151 -0.99 -15.70 -10.53
N ALA A 152 -0.38 -14.51 -10.71
CA ALA A 152 -0.59 -13.37 -9.82
C ALA A 152 -2.03 -12.86 -9.88
N ILE A 153 -2.62 -12.71 -11.08
CA ILE A 153 -4.01 -12.30 -11.26
C ILE A 153 -4.93 -13.27 -10.50
N THR A 154 -4.76 -14.57 -10.71
CA THR A 154 -5.60 -15.59 -10.05
C THR A 154 -5.45 -15.56 -8.53
N ALA A 155 -4.20 -15.51 -8.03
CA ALA A 155 -3.93 -15.50 -6.61
C ALA A 155 -4.46 -14.24 -5.91
N ILE A 156 -4.20 -13.07 -6.48
CA ILE A 156 -4.64 -11.78 -5.92
C ILE A 156 -6.17 -11.68 -5.98
N ARG A 157 -6.79 -12.02 -7.12
CA ARG A 157 -8.24 -12.00 -7.27
C ARG A 157 -8.93 -12.87 -6.23
N ARG A 158 -8.52 -14.13 -6.10
CA ARG A 158 -9.07 -15.06 -5.10
C ARG A 158 -8.93 -14.51 -3.69
N HIS A 159 -7.80 -13.89 -3.39
CA HIS A 159 -7.51 -13.32 -2.07
C HIS A 159 -8.42 -12.13 -1.76
N LEU A 160 -8.60 -11.21 -2.70
CA LEU A 160 -9.50 -10.06 -2.57
C LEU A 160 -10.97 -10.49 -2.45
N LEU A 161 -11.40 -11.49 -3.22
CA LEU A 161 -12.75 -12.06 -3.15
C LEU A 161 -13.01 -12.84 -1.85
N ALA A 162 -11.97 -13.30 -1.17
CA ALA A 162 -12.06 -13.83 0.19
C ALA A 162 -12.12 -12.72 1.27
N GLY A 163 -12.25 -11.46 0.88
CA GLY A 163 -12.31 -10.31 1.79
C GLY A 163 -10.96 -9.91 2.41
N LYS A 164 -9.85 -10.39 1.88
CA LYS A 164 -8.50 -10.12 2.41
C LYS A 164 -7.76 -9.09 1.58
N VAL A 165 -6.94 -8.26 2.22
CA VAL A 165 -6.19 -7.20 1.53
C VAL A 165 -4.86 -7.71 0.97
N VAL A 166 -4.37 -7.00 -0.06
CA VAL A 166 -3.11 -7.33 -0.73
C VAL A 166 -2.25 -6.08 -0.82
N VAL A 167 -0.94 -6.20 -0.57
CA VAL A 167 0.01 -5.12 -0.83
C VAL A 167 0.73 -5.40 -2.13
N ILE A 168 0.77 -4.41 -3.02
CA ILE A 168 1.50 -4.52 -4.29
C ILE A 168 2.54 -3.42 -4.43
N GLU A 169 3.53 -3.69 -5.26
CA GLU A 169 4.48 -2.69 -5.71
C GLU A 169 4.42 -2.55 -7.23
N THR A 170 4.22 -1.31 -7.68
CA THR A 170 4.12 -0.98 -9.10
C THR A 170 5.26 -0.07 -9.52
N SER A 171 5.53 -0.03 -10.81
CA SER A 171 6.47 0.88 -11.44
C SER A 171 5.75 1.69 -12.51
N ARG A 172 6.22 2.89 -12.83
CA ARG A 172 5.71 3.63 -13.99
C ARG A 172 6.11 3.05 -15.35
N ARG A 173 6.82 1.94 -15.38
CA ARG A 173 7.12 1.20 -16.60
C ARG A 173 6.09 0.10 -16.76
N LYS A 174 5.30 0.19 -17.79
CA LYS A 174 4.35 -0.86 -18.14
C LYS A 174 5.10 -2.06 -18.73
N ARG A 175 4.70 -3.27 -18.35
CA ARG A 175 5.06 -4.51 -19.06
C ARG A 175 4.00 -4.79 -20.11
N GLN A 176 4.42 -5.35 -21.22
CA GLN A 176 3.52 -5.87 -22.24
C GLN A 176 4.00 -7.26 -22.64
N LYS A 177 3.15 -8.26 -22.51
CA LYS A 177 3.50 -9.68 -22.72
C LYS A 177 4.78 -10.10 -21.98
N GLY A 178 4.90 -9.75 -20.70
CA GLY A 178 6.07 -10.05 -19.85
C GLY A 178 7.33 -9.23 -20.14
N LYS A 179 7.36 -8.38 -21.16
CA LYS A 179 8.52 -7.54 -21.50
C LYS A 179 8.29 -6.10 -21.03
N VAL A 180 9.37 -5.47 -20.52
CA VAL A 180 9.34 -4.06 -20.13
C VAL A 180 9.22 -3.21 -21.39
N VAL A 181 8.12 -2.47 -21.51
CA VAL A 181 7.97 -1.44 -22.54
C VAL A 181 8.61 -0.16 -22.01
N ARG A 182 9.46 0.47 -22.80
CA ARG A 182 10.16 1.71 -22.42
C ARG A 182 9.25 2.93 -22.21
N ARG A 183 7.95 2.81 -22.43
CA ARG A 183 6.99 3.91 -22.21
C ARG A 183 6.78 4.14 -20.73
N PHE A 184 7.17 5.32 -20.28
CA PHE A 184 6.78 5.81 -18.95
C PHE A 184 5.29 6.18 -18.97
N ASP A 185 4.52 5.56 -18.11
CA ASP A 185 3.16 6.01 -17.87
C ASP A 185 3.16 7.09 -16.78
N LYS A 186 2.67 8.27 -17.12
CA LYS A 186 2.58 9.41 -16.20
C LYS A 186 1.56 9.18 -15.07
N ARG A 187 0.73 8.13 -15.18
CA ARG A 187 -0.25 7.76 -14.16
C ARG A 187 0.38 7.31 -12.84
N PHE A 188 1.60 6.79 -12.88
CA PHE A 188 2.33 6.42 -11.67
C PHE A 188 3.41 7.44 -11.34
N ALA A 189 3.44 7.86 -10.07
CA ALA A 189 4.51 8.67 -9.56
C ALA A 189 5.75 7.81 -9.26
N GLY A 190 6.92 8.33 -9.61
CA GLY A 190 8.17 7.71 -9.21
C GLY A 190 8.58 6.46 -10.00
N SER A 191 9.69 5.84 -9.60
CA SER A 191 10.25 4.64 -10.22
C SER A 191 9.66 3.34 -9.66
N TYR A 192 9.01 3.41 -8.51
CA TYR A 192 8.24 2.36 -7.85
C TYR A 192 7.15 3.04 -6.99
N HIS A 193 6.10 2.28 -6.64
CA HIS A 193 5.04 2.77 -5.78
C HIS A 193 4.36 1.61 -5.07
N THR A 194 4.23 1.72 -3.75
CA THR A 194 3.57 0.72 -2.90
C THR A 194 2.11 1.14 -2.67
N MET A 195 1.19 0.21 -2.84
CA MET A 195 -0.25 0.42 -2.69
C MET A 195 -0.90 -0.77 -1.97
N ILE A 196 -2.06 -0.54 -1.35
CA ILE A 196 -2.86 -1.58 -0.71
C ILE A 196 -4.13 -1.77 -1.54
N LEU A 197 -4.36 -3.00 -2.00
CA LEU A 197 -5.61 -3.42 -2.61
C LEU A 197 -6.56 -3.81 -1.49
N LEU A 198 -7.67 -3.09 -1.35
CA LEU A 198 -8.62 -3.25 -0.25
C LEU A 198 -9.69 -4.33 -0.52
N GLY A 199 -10.04 -4.51 -1.78
CA GLY A 199 -11.05 -5.47 -2.21
C GLY A 199 -11.44 -5.25 -3.67
N MET A 200 -12.43 -6.00 -4.12
CA MET A 200 -13.02 -5.87 -5.45
C MET A 200 -14.41 -5.25 -5.36
N ALA A 201 -14.73 -4.35 -6.27
CA ALA A 201 -16.08 -3.87 -6.48
C ALA A 201 -16.87 -4.86 -7.36
N GLU A 202 -18.21 -4.79 -7.33
CA GLU A 202 -19.10 -5.66 -8.13
C GLU A 202 -18.84 -5.58 -9.64
N ASN A 203 -18.39 -4.42 -10.13
CA ASN A 203 -18.02 -4.23 -11.55
C ASN A 203 -16.66 -4.87 -11.93
N GLY A 204 -16.03 -5.63 -11.02
CA GLY A 204 -14.76 -6.32 -11.24
C GLY A 204 -13.50 -5.44 -11.12
N GLN A 205 -13.66 -4.17 -10.77
CA GLN A 205 -12.51 -3.31 -10.49
C GLN A 205 -11.98 -3.54 -9.07
N VAL A 206 -10.68 -3.40 -8.92
CA VAL A 206 -10.01 -3.39 -7.62
C VAL A 206 -10.06 -2.00 -7.03
N ILE A 207 -10.44 -1.89 -5.76
CA ILE A 207 -10.38 -0.67 -4.96
C ILE A 207 -9.05 -0.67 -4.21
N PHE A 208 -8.27 0.40 -4.35
CA PHE A 208 -6.94 0.46 -3.74
C PHE A 208 -6.58 1.85 -3.21
N THR A 209 -5.66 1.88 -2.23
CA THR A 209 -5.13 3.11 -1.65
C THR A 209 -3.99 3.66 -2.50
N ASP A 210 -3.85 4.99 -2.52
CA ASP A 210 -2.73 5.65 -3.18
C ASP A 210 -2.24 6.86 -2.36
N SER A 211 -1.03 6.75 -1.85
CA SER A 211 -0.37 7.82 -1.11
C SER A 211 0.29 8.88 -2.00
N ALA A 212 0.41 8.63 -3.31
CA ALA A 212 1.07 9.56 -4.22
C ALA A 212 0.26 10.84 -4.46
N THR A 213 0.96 11.93 -4.75
CA THR A 213 0.34 13.22 -5.10
C THR A 213 -0.16 13.30 -6.53
N ARG A 214 0.31 12.38 -7.40
CA ARG A 214 -0.18 12.25 -8.78
C ARG A 214 -0.86 10.91 -8.91
N SER A 215 -2.06 10.93 -9.40
CA SER A 215 -2.93 9.80 -9.42
C SER A 215 -2.81 8.96 -10.67
N TRP A 216 -3.31 7.72 -10.59
CA TRP A 216 -3.59 6.84 -11.70
C TRP A 216 -4.44 7.50 -12.81
N SER A 217 -5.42 8.33 -12.43
CA SER A 217 -6.35 9.01 -13.34
C SER A 217 -6.01 10.47 -13.62
N GLY A 218 -4.88 10.99 -13.13
CA GLY A 218 -4.56 12.43 -13.16
C GLY A 218 -5.09 13.19 -11.93
N GLU A 219 -5.94 12.58 -11.11
CA GLU A 219 -6.54 13.17 -9.92
C GLU A 219 -5.76 12.82 -8.64
N ARG A 220 -5.77 13.73 -7.66
CA ARG A 220 -5.04 13.56 -6.38
C ARG A 220 -5.90 12.79 -5.38
N GLN A 221 -6.34 11.58 -5.74
CA GLN A 221 -7.21 10.79 -4.88
C GLN A 221 -6.43 9.78 -4.05
N ARG A 222 -6.85 9.59 -2.77
CA ARG A 222 -6.29 8.59 -1.85
C ARG A 222 -6.87 7.20 -2.10
N LEU A 223 -8.02 7.12 -2.73
CA LEU A 223 -8.71 5.89 -3.07
C LEU A 223 -9.01 5.87 -4.57
N LYS A 224 -8.74 4.74 -5.22
CA LYS A 224 -8.82 4.60 -6.68
C LYS A 224 -9.32 3.23 -7.09
N TRP A 225 -9.71 3.12 -8.37
CA TRP A 225 -10.23 1.93 -9.01
C TRP A 225 -9.43 1.61 -10.27
N ALA A 226 -9.14 0.33 -10.49
CA ALA A 226 -8.54 -0.16 -11.73
C ALA A 226 -8.88 -1.63 -11.97
N ALA A 227 -8.80 -2.08 -13.22
CA ALA A 227 -8.85 -3.50 -13.52
C ALA A 227 -7.59 -4.20 -12.99
N LEU A 228 -7.73 -5.37 -12.36
CA LEU A 228 -6.58 -6.11 -11.81
C LEU A 228 -5.51 -6.43 -12.87
N PRO A 229 -5.85 -6.89 -14.09
CA PRO A 229 -4.85 -7.11 -15.12
C PRO A 229 -4.05 -5.85 -15.47
N GLU A 230 -4.68 -4.68 -15.42
CA GLU A 230 -4.01 -3.42 -15.66
C GLU A 230 -2.98 -3.09 -14.57
N LEU A 231 -3.31 -3.32 -13.29
CA LEU A 231 -2.35 -3.17 -12.18
C LEU A 231 -1.17 -4.12 -12.33
N ILE A 232 -1.42 -5.38 -12.70
CA ILE A 232 -0.38 -6.39 -12.91
C ILE A 232 0.60 -5.97 -14.01
N ASP A 233 0.15 -5.33 -15.06
CA ASP A 233 1.03 -4.81 -16.12
C ASP A 233 2.09 -3.82 -15.60
N TYR A 234 1.85 -3.18 -14.46
CA TYR A 234 2.81 -2.26 -13.83
C TYR A 234 3.58 -2.90 -12.67
N MET A 235 3.24 -4.10 -12.24
CA MET A 235 3.99 -4.85 -11.24
C MET A 235 5.20 -5.53 -11.89
N PHE A 236 6.28 -5.68 -11.12
CA PHE A 236 7.49 -6.34 -11.59
C PHE A 236 7.78 -7.55 -10.70
N PRO A 237 7.95 -8.74 -11.28
CA PRO A 237 8.47 -9.87 -10.56
C PRO A 237 9.93 -9.60 -10.21
N GLN A 238 10.32 -9.95 -9.02
CA GLN A 238 11.70 -9.85 -8.58
C GLN A 238 12.53 -10.91 -9.30
N LYS A 239 13.59 -10.48 -9.97
CA LYS A 239 14.40 -11.35 -10.84
C LYS A 239 15.47 -12.12 -10.08
N ASN A 240 15.92 -11.61 -8.93
CA ASN A 240 17.05 -12.18 -8.23
C ASN A 240 16.63 -12.69 -6.86
N VAL A 241 16.58 -14.00 -6.71
CA VAL A 241 16.18 -14.65 -5.45
C VAL A 241 17.09 -14.27 -4.28
N LYS A 242 18.36 -13.99 -4.51
CA LYS A 242 19.32 -13.57 -3.46
C LYS A 242 19.02 -12.18 -2.90
N ASP A 243 18.35 -11.32 -3.68
CA ASP A 243 18.00 -9.96 -3.29
C ASP A 243 16.57 -9.83 -2.76
N THR A 244 15.82 -10.94 -2.63
CA THR A 244 14.43 -10.93 -2.13
C THR A 244 14.33 -10.68 -0.64
N HIS A 245 15.40 -10.83 0.13
CA HIS A 245 15.42 -10.77 1.59
C HIS A 245 16.09 -9.50 2.13
N VAL A 246 15.94 -8.37 1.44
CA VAL A 246 16.43 -7.07 1.90
C VAL A 246 15.31 -6.23 2.50
N TYR A 247 15.53 -5.69 3.68
CA TYR A 247 14.53 -4.87 4.39
C TYR A 247 14.30 -3.50 3.72
N PHE A 248 15.34 -2.91 3.15
CA PHE A 248 15.26 -1.63 2.45
C PHE A 248 15.61 -1.84 0.98
N SER A 249 14.68 -1.43 0.12
CA SER A 249 14.80 -1.66 -1.31
C SER A 249 15.92 -0.85 -1.96
N ARG A 250 16.65 -1.49 -2.86
CA ARG A 250 17.41 -0.78 -3.90
C ARG A 250 16.62 -0.90 -5.21
N ARG A 251 16.78 0.05 -6.13
CA ARG A 251 16.07 0.11 -7.44
C ARG A 251 16.00 -1.22 -8.21
N LYS A 252 16.86 -2.18 -7.91
CA LYS A 252 16.92 -3.50 -8.58
C LYS A 252 16.16 -4.60 -7.84
N ASN A 253 15.73 -4.34 -6.60
CA ASN A 253 15.23 -5.37 -5.67
C ASN A 253 13.80 -5.09 -5.24
N THR A 254 13.06 -4.36 -6.06
CA THR A 254 11.65 -4.01 -5.84
C THR A 254 10.79 -4.93 -6.68
N GLY A 255 9.66 -5.31 -6.14
CA GLY A 255 8.66 -6.07 -6.88
C GLY A 255 7.97 -7.14 -6.07
N GLY A 256 6.94 -7.72 -6.66
CA GLY A 256 6.13 -8.74 -6.03
C GLY A 256 4.85 -8.20 -5.39
N TYR A 257 4.29 -9.00 -4.50
CA TYR A 257 3.10 -8.66 -3.72
C TYR A 257 3.09 -9.40 -2.37
N ILE A 258 2.25 -8.94 -1.45
CA ILE A 258 2.02 -9.58 -0.15
C ILE A 258 0.53 -9.90 -0.04
N LEU A 259 0.21 -11.15 0.25
CA LEU A 259 -1.14 -11.61 0.60
C LEU A 259 -1.26 -11.59 2.13
N LEU A 260 -2.22 -10.84 2.69
CA LEU A 260 -2.49 -10.81 4.12
C LEU A 260 -3.51 -11.89 4.47
N GLU A 261 -3.30 -12.60 5.56
CA GLU A 261 -4.19 -13.70 6.03
C GLU A 261 -5.23 -13.22 7.06
N ARG A 262 -5.62 -11.95 6.98
CA ARG A 262 -6.56 -11.36 7.94
C ARG A 262 -7.69 -10.64 7.23
#